data_76bebcd483164e05a4cf73bd1c22dfa6
#
_entry.id   76bebcd483164e05a4cf73bd1c22dfa6
#
_cell.length_a   1.000
_cell.length_b   1.000
_cell.length_c   1.000
_cell.angle_alpha   90.00
_cell.angle_beta   90.00
_cell.angle_gamma   90.00
#
_symmetry.space_group_name_H-M   'P 1'
#
loop_
_entity.id
_entity.type
_entity.pdbx_description
1 polymer ?
#
loop_
_entity_poly.entity_id
_entity_poly.type
_entity_poly.pdbx_seq_one_letter_code
_entity_poly.pdbx_strand_id
1 'polypeptide(L)'
;MTENSNPLNKYFRQASIYVKLPSGTDYPADVVTKSETGEIGIMPMTAKDEVRFKTPDALMNGQGVVDVIESCVPDIKDAWQIKSYDLDTILVAIRIATYGETMEINFNVPGANESVAHTVNLPAILDEIQKTTVDTAFTLKDGLKITVQPLTYRDMTSTSLQTFQQQKMYTAIQDSEL
;
A
#
# COMPACT_ATOMS: atom_id res chain seq x y z
N MET A 1 6.06 -37.83 -10.10
CA MET A 1 5.11 -37.15 -11.00
C MET A 1 5.84 -35.96 -11.57
N THR A 2 6.23 -36.00 -12.85
CA THR A 2 6.96 -34.90 -13.50
C THR A 2 5.97 -33.78 -13.74
N GLU A 3 6.13 -32.68 -13.03
CA GLU A 3 5.44 -31.42 -13.33
C GLU A 3 5.74 -31.07 -14.79
N ASN A 4 4.70 -31.09 -15.59
CA ASN A 4 4.75 -30.69 -16.98
C ASN A 4 4.80 -29.15 -17.00
N SER A 5 5.96 -28.58 -16.62
CA SER A 5 6.12 -27.13 -16.58
C SER A 5 6.08 -26.62 -18.02
N ASN A 6 5.05 -25.85 -18.33
CA ASN A 6 4.93 -25.17 -19.60
C ASN A 6 6.23 -24.37 -19.86
N PRO A 7 6.97 -24.62 -20.97
CA PRO A 7 8.23 -23.93 -21.25
C PRO A 7 8.06 -22.40 -21.44
N LEU A 8 6.83 -21.94 -21.59
CA LEU A 8 6.50 -20.51 -21.66
C LEU A 8 6.41 -19.83 -20.27
N ASN A 9 6.37 -20.61 -19.16
CA ASN A 9 6.27 -20.05 -17.81
C ASN A 9 7.38 -19.05 -17.50
N LYS A 10 8.59 -19.22 -18.06
CA LYS A 10 9.71 -18.29 -17.91
C LYS A 10 9.47 -16.89 -18.53
N TYR A 11 8.48 -16.76 -19.40
CA TYR A 11 8.10 -15.47 -20.03
C TYR A 11 6.94 -14.80 -19.31
N PHE A 12 6.26 -15.49 -18.39
CA PHE A 12 5.22 -14.89 -17.58
C PHE A 12 5.83 -14.20 -16.37
N ARG A 13 5.21 -13.09 -15.97
CA ARG A 13 5.52 -12.36 -14.77
C ARG A 13 5.32 -13.28 -13.55
N GLN A 14 6.31 -13.34 -12.68
CA GLN A 14 6.29 -14.19 -11.50
C GLN A 14 6.46 -13.35 -10.24
N ALA A 15 5.94 -13.84 -9.11
CA ALA A 15 6.21 -13.23 -7.81
C ALA A 15 7.71 -13.29 -7.50
N SER A 16 8.29 -12.14 -7.15
CA SER A 16 9.71 -12.01 -6.78
C SER A 16 9.92 -12.02 -5.28
N ILE A 17 8.91 -11.64 -4.51
CA ILE A 17 8.92 -11.68 -3.04
C ILE A 17 7.56 -12.16 -2.52
N TYR A 18 7.55 -12.67 -1.29
CA TYR A 18 6.35 -13.10 -0.58
C TYR A 18 6.29 -12.38 0.75
N VAL A 19 5.12 -11.89 1.12
CA VAL A 19 4.91 -11.12 2.35
C VAL A 19 3.67 -11.59 3.10
N LYS A 20 3.69 -11.44 4.44
CA LYS A 20 2.52 -11.60 5.30
C LYS A 20 1.92 -10.23 5.57
N LEU A 21 0.60 -10.15 5.50
CA LEU A 21 -0.09 -8.92 5.88
C LEU A 21 -0.18 -8.81 7.41
N PRO A 22 0.03 -7.63 8.00
CA PRO A 22 -0.17 -7.39 9.43
C PRO A 22 -1.55 -7.80 9.96
N SER A 23 -2.59 -7.66 9.14
CA SER A 23 -3.95 -8.13 9.47
C SER A 23 -4.11 -9.65 9.46
N GLY A 24 -3.10 -10.39 9.05
CA GLY A 24 -3.19 -11.82 8.85
C GLY A 24 -4.12 -12.19 7.68
N THR A 25 -4.91 -13.26 7.88
CA THR A 25 -5.80 -13.80 6.82
C THR A 25 -7.26 -13.38 6.99
N ASP A 26 -7.54 -12.30 7.72
CA ASP A 26 -8.90 -11.86 8.10
C ASP A 26 -9.66 -11.13 6.97
N TYR A 27 -9.33 -11.44 5.73
CA TYR A 27 -10.07 -10.94 4.57
C TYR A 27 -11.10 -11.97 4.08
N PRO A 28 -12.26 -11.50 3.55
CA PRO A 28 -13.16 -12.34 2.78
C PRO A 28 -12.45 -12.89 1.53
N ALA A 29 -12.83 -14.06 1.05
CA ALA A 29 -12.20 -14.73 -0.09
C ALA A 29 -12.42 -14.02 -1.44
N ASP A 30 -13.38 -13.11 -1.51
CA ASP A 30 -13.64 -12.21 -2.64
C ASP A 30 -12.73 -10.95 -2.63
N VAL A 31 -12.08 -10.66 -1.50
CA VAL A 31 -11.12 -9.57 -1.36
C VAL A 31 -9.69 -10.06 -1.52
N VAL A 32 -9.30 -11.08 -0.74
CA VAL A 32 -7.96 -11.68 -0.79
C VAL A 32 -8.07 -13.20 -0.86
N THR A 33 -7.40 -13.79 -1.84
CA THR A 33 -7.28 -15.26 -1.92
C THR A 33 -6.31 -15.74 -0.85
N LYS A 34 -6.77 -16.63 0.02
CA LYS A 34 -5.94 -17.18 1.10
C LYS A 34 -4.97 -18.23 0.55
N SER A 35 -3.67 -18.05 0.80
CA SER A 35 -2.68 -19.09 0.60
C SER A 35 -2.59 -19.99 1.84
N GLU A 36 -2.09 -21.20 1.70
CA GLU A 36 -1.87 -22.14 2.83
C GLU A 36 -0.85 -21.61 3.83
N THR A 37 0.11 -20.82 3.37
CA THR A 37 1.17 -20.21 4.20
C THR A 37 0.75 -18.89 4.83
N GLY A 38 -0.37 -18.29 4.40
CA GLY A 38 -0.80 -16.95 4.77
C GLY A 38 0.05 -15.83 4.14
N GLU A 39 0.88 -16.17 3.15
CA GLU A 39 1.70 -15.22 2.41
C GLU A 39 1.03 -14.89 1.07
N ILE A 40 1.23 -13.66 0.60
CA ILE A 40 0.82 -13.22 -0.72
C ILE A 40 2.04 -12.98 -1.59
N GLY A 41 1.94 -13.36 -2.87
CA GLY A 41 3.03 -13.21 -3.84
C GLY A 41 2.98 -11.83 -4.50
N ILE A 42 4.13 -11.14 -4.51
CA ILE A 42 4.28 -9.79 -5.06
C ILE A 42 5.08 -9.86 -6.35
N MET A 43 4.49 -9.35 -7.42
CA MET A 43 5.12 -9.23 -8.74
C MET A 43 5.68 -7.82 -8.95
N PRO A 44 6.76 -7.63 -9.73
CA PRO A 44 7.25 -6.31 -10.10
C PRO A 44 6.23 -5.57 -10.98
N MET A 45 6.16 -4.24 -10.92
CA MET A 45 5.36 -3.41 -11.81
C MET A 45 5.78 -3.59 -13.28
N THR A 46 4.82 -3.49 -14.18
CA THR A 46 5.07 -3.35 -15.61
C THR A 46 5.17 -1.87 -15.99
N ALA A 47 5.71 -1.57 -17.18
CA ALA A 47 5.73 -0.20 -17.71
C ALA A 47 4.31 0.42 -17.78
N LYS A 48 3.28 -0.40 -18.02
CA LYS A 48 1.88 0.04 -18.01
C LYS A 48 1.42 0.46 -16.61
N ASP A 49 1.83 -0.29 -15.59
CA ASP A 49 1.51 0.02 -14.19
C ASP A 49 2.20 1.32 -13.75
N GLU A 50 3.46 1.53 -14.16
CA GLU A 50 4.19 2.78 -13.89
C GLU A 50 3.52 4.01 -14.52
N VAL A 51 3.06 3.91 -15.75
CA VAL A 51 2.34 5.00 -16.42
C VAL A 51 1.06 5.33 -15.68
N ARG A 52 0.26 4.32 -15.29
CA ARG A 52 -0.96 4.51 -14.50
C ARG A 52 -0.68 5.16 -13.14
N PHE A 53 0.34 4.67 -12.44
CA PHE A 53 0.74 5.20 -11.16
C PHE A 53 1.22 6.66 -11.22
N LYS A 54 1.75 7.11 -12.36
CA LYS A 54 2.19 8.50 -12.58
C LYS A 54 1.08 9.44 -13.09
N THR A 55 -0.11 8.93 -13.36
CA THR A 55 -1.24 9.75 -13.83
C THR A 55 -1.87 10.51 -12.67
N PRO A 56 -1.82 11.87 -12.65
CA PRO A 56 -2.24 12.66 -11.49
C PRO A 56 -3.68 12.41 -11.04
N ASP A 57 -4.63 12.34 -11.98
CA ASP A 57 -6.04 12.11 -11.67
C ASP A 57 -6.28 10.73 -11.03
N ALA A 58 -5.56 9.71 -11.52
CA ALA A 58 -5.63 8.36 -10.99
C ALA A 58 -5.03 8.24 -9.57
N LEU A 59 -4.02 9.05 -9.25
CA LEU A 59 -3.48 9.16 -7.90
C LEU A 59 -4.42 9.89 -6.96
N MET A 60 -5.01 11.01 -7.39
CA MET A 60 -5.90 11.80 -6.56
C MET A 60 -7.17 11.04 -6.14
N ASN A 61 -7.74 10.24 -7.03
CA ASN A 61 -8.94 9.44 -6.74
C ASN A 61 -8.64 8.04 -6.20
N GLY A 62 -7.37 7.67 -6.04
CA GLY A 62 -6.92 6.38 -5.52
C GLY A 62 -6.93 5.22 -6.54
N GLN A 63 -7.52 5.40 -7.73
CA GLN A 63 -7.64 4.31 -8.72
C GLN A 63 -6.29 3.82 -9.22
N GLY A 64 -5.29 4.73 -9.37
CA GLY A 64 -3.94 4.36 -9.80
C GLY A 64 -3.25 3.39 -8.85
N VAL A 65 -3.44 3.56 -7.55
CA VAL A 65 -2.91 2.66 -6.52
C VAL A 65 -3.62 1.30 -6.56
N VAL A 66 -4.95 1.31 -6.68
CA VAL A 66 -5.76 0.08 -6.81
C VAL A 66 -5.32 -0.74 -8.02
N ASP A 67 -5.24 -0.10 -9.19
CA ASP A 67 -4.83 -0.76 -10.44
C ASP A 67 -3.43 -1.40 -10.33
N VAL A 68 -2.50 -0.73 -9.66
CA VAL A 68 -1.14 -1.24 -9.43
C VAL A 68 -1.15 -2.41 -8.45
N ILE A 69 -1.88 -2.33 -7.34
CA ILE A 69 -1.98 -3.41 -6.37
C ILE A 69 -2.57 -4.65 -7.02
N GLU A 70 -3.71 -4.54 -7.70
CA GLU A 70 -4.39 -5.67 -8.35
C GLU A 70 -3.56 -6.29 -9.48
N SER A 71 -2.75 -5.46 -10.17
CA SER A 71 -1.80 -5.93 -11.18
C SER A 71 -0.60 -6.66 -10.58
N CYS A 72 -0.05 -6.16 -9.46
CA CYS A 72 1.18 -6.68 -8.85
C CYS A 72 0.93 -7.81 -7.85
N VAL A 73 -0.30 -7.93 -7.32
CA VAL A 73 -0.66 -8.91 -6.29
C VAL A 73 -1.91 -9.67 -6.73
N PRO A 74 -1.76 -10.78 -7.51
CA PRO A 74 -2.91 -11.53 -8.05
C PRO A 74 -3.84 -12.12 -6.99
N ASP A 75 -3.34 -12.28 -5.76
CA ASP A 75 -4.12 -12.77 -4.63
C ASP A 75 -5.13 -11.73 -4.11
N ILE A 76 -4.92 -10.43 -4.43
CA ILE A 76 -5.83 -9.33 -4.09
C ILE A 76 -6.79 -9.10 -5.25
N LYS A 77 -8.09 -9.30 -5.03
CA LYS A 77 -9.14 -9.16 -6.03
C LYS A 77 -9.87 -7.82 -5.96
N ASP A 78 -9.93 -7.22 -4.78
CA ASP A 78 -10.50 -5.89 -4.54
C ASP A 78 -9.59 -5.09 -3.60
N ALA A 79 -8.68 -4.32 -4.20
CA ALA A 79 -7.73 -3.52 -3.45
C ALA A 79 -8.37 -2.33 -2.70
N TRP A 80 -9.61 -1.95 -3.04
CA TRP A 80 -10.36 -0.94 -2.29
C TRP A 80 -10.71 -1.37 -0.87
N GLN A 81 -10.83 -2.68 -0.64
CA GLN A 81 -11.20 -3.26 0.65
C GLN A 81 -9.98 -3.57 1.53
N ILE A 82 -8.75 -3.33 1.04
CA ILE A 82 -7.54 -3.53 1.83
C ILE A 82 -7.53 -2.55 3.00
N LYS A 83 -7.21 -3.07 4.18
CA LYS A 83 -7.09 -2.29 5.42
C LYS A 83 -5.90 -1.35 5.34
N SER A 84 -6.04 -0.15 5.90
CA SER A 84 -5.04 0.92 5.78
C SER A 84 -3.64 0.52 6.22
N TYR A 85 -3.49 -0.26 7.27
CA TYR A 85 -2.18 -0.69 7.79
C TYR A 85 -1.53 -1.84 6.98
N ASP A 86 -2.30 -2.55 6.14
CA ASP A 86 -1.73 -3.54 5.21
C ASP A 86 -1.23 -2.90 3.93
N LEU A 87 -1.75 -1.71 3.60
CA LEU A 87 -1.42 -0.99 2.38
C LEU A 87 0.07 -0.67 2.30
N ASP A 88 0.67 -0.21 3.41
CA ASP A 88 2.09 0.13 3.46
C ASP A 88 2.97 -1.10 3.20
N THR A 89 2.63 -2.26 3.78
CA THR A 89 3.31 -3.53 3.52
C THR A 89 3.29 -3.87 2.04
N ILE A 90 2.12 -3.77 1.40
CA ILE A 90 1.94 -4.09 -0.02
C ILE A 90 2.75 -3.12 -0.90
N LEU A 91 2.66 -1.82 -0.65
CA LEU A 91 3.34 -0.81 -1.47
C LEU A 91 4.86 -0.87 -1.34
N VAL A 92 5.39 -1.07 -0.12
CA VAL A 92 6.83 -1.27 0.10
C VAL A 92 7.30 -2.54 -0.60
N ALA A 93 6.53 -3.62 -0.51
CA ALA A 93 6.85 -4.89 -1.18
C ALA A 93 6.84 -4.75 -2.71
N ILE A 94 5.85 -4.07 -3.31
CA ILE A 94 5.82 -3.77 -4.76
C ILE A 94 7.03 -2.92 -5.16
N ARG A 95 7.42 -1.95 -4.32
CA ARG A 95 8.60 -1.11 -4.57
C ARG A 95 9.89 -1.93 -4.59
N ILE A 96 10.06 -2.85 -3.62
CA ILE A 96 11.21 -3.77 -3.57
C ILE A 96 11.21 -4.68 -4.78
N ALA A 97 10.08 -5.30 -5.11
CA ALA A 97 9.94 -6.19 -6.26
C ALA A 97 10.29 -5.52 -7.60
N THR A 98 10.01 -4.22 -7.72
CA THR A 98 10.18 -3.48 -8.99
C THR A 98 11.55 -2.85 -9.14
N TYR A 99 12.08 -2.23 -8.08
CA TYR A 99 13.27 -1.36 -8.16
C TYR A 99 14.42 -1.82 -7.26
N GLY A 100 14.23 -2.91 -6.50
CA GLY A 100 15.23 -3.46 -5.59
C GLY A 100 15.11 -2.94 -4.15
N GLU A 101 16.03 -3.39 -3.32
CA GLU A 101 15.96 -3.32 -1.86
C GLU A 101 16.32 -1.95 -1.28
N THR A 102 16.94 -1.08 -2.06
CA THR A 102 17.40 0.22 -1.60
C THR A 102 16.68 1.38 -2.28
N MET A 103 16.51 2.48 -1.53
CA MET A 103 15.98 3.72 -2.05
C MET A 103 16.84 4.89 -1.60
N GLU A 104 17.28 5.72 -2.55
CA GLU A 104 17.99 6.97 -2.23
C GLU A 104 16.97 8.10 -2.04
N ILE A 105 17.10 8.81 -0.93
CA ILE A 105 16.31 10.00 -0.62
C ILE A 105 17.26 11.17 -0.47
N ASN A 106 17.02 12.23 -1.22
CA ASN A 106 17.75 13.49 -1.11
C ASN A 106 16.89 14.51 -0.34
N PHE A 107 17.46 15.10 0.68
CA PHE A 107 16.79 16.16 1.44
C PHE A 107 17.74 17.33 1.71
N ASN A 108 17.16 18.52 1.73
CA ASN A 108 17.88 19.74 2.05
C ASN A 108 17.83 19.98 3.55
N VAL A 109 18.98 20.06 4.20
CA VAL A 109 19.07 20.40 5.62
C VAL A 109 18.98 21.93 5.75
N PRO A 110 18.06 22.48 6.55
CA PRO A 110 17.99 23.92 6.78
C PRO A 110 19.32 24.46 7.30
N GLY A 111 19.89 25.44 6.59
CA GLY A 111 21.21 26.03 6.91
C GLY A 111 22.43 25.35 6.27
N ALA A 112 22.26 24.27 5.54
CA ALA A 112 23.30 23.68 4.70
C ALA A 112 23.07 24.08 3.24
N ASN A 113 24.14 24.38 2.51
CA ASN A 113 24.08 24.73 1.07
C ASN A 113 24.03 23.49 0.16
N GLU A 114 24.07 22.29 0.73
CA GLU A 114 24.14 21.03 -0.02
C GLU A 114 23.01 20.10 0.39
N SER A 115 22.49 19.34 -0.57
CA SER A 115 21.56 18.25 -0.28
C SER A 115 22.30 17.03 0.26
N VAL A 116 21.73 16.38 1.26
CA VAL A 116 22.25 15.14 1.84
C VAL A 116 21.51 13.96 1.23
N ALA A 117 22.25 13.03 0.63
CA ALA A 117 21.72 11.77 0.15
C ALA A 117 21.72 10.74 1.28
N HIS A 118 20.61 10.06 1.47
CA HIS A 118 20.46 8.96 2.42
C HIS A 118 19.91 7.73 1.73
N THR A 119 20.56 6.59 1.93
CA THR A 119 20.11 5.30 1.39
C THR A 119 19.27 4.58 2.44
N VAL A 120 18.03 4.30 2.08
CA VAL A 120 17.07 3.59 2.92
C VAL A 120 17.06 2.12 2.54
N ASN A 121 17.13 1.23 3.54
CA ASN A 121 16.98 -0.21 3.39
C ASN A 121 15.49 -0.58 3.51
N LEU A 122 14.84 -0.88 2.39
CA LEU A 122 13.41 -1.17 2.34
C LEU A 122 13.02 -2.51 3.01
N PRO A 123 13.79 -3.60 2.88
CA PRO A 123 13.54 -4.84 3.64
C PRO A 123 13.50 -4.62 5.16
N ALA A 124 14.38 -3.79 5.71
CA ALA A 124 14.36 -3.48 7.14
C ALA A 124 13.07 -2.75 7.56
N ILE A 125 12.58 -1.84 6.71
CA ILE A 125 11.29 -1.17 6.93
C ILE A 125 10.14 -2.18 6.84
N LEU A 126 10.16 -3.05 5.84
CA LEU A 126 9.13 -4.08 5.64
C LEU A 126 9.05 -5.02 6.86
N ASP A 127 10.19 -5.45 7.36
CA ASP A 127 10.28 -6.29 8.57
C ASP A 127 9.69 -5.61 9.81
N GLU A 128 9.94 -4.31 9.98
CA GLU A 128 9.38 -3.54 11.10
C GLU A 128 7.86 -3.38 10.98
N ILE A 129 7.35 -3.09 9.79
CA ILE A 129 5.89 -2.99 9.54
C ILE A 129 5.21 -4.33 9.82
N GLN A 130 5.79 -5.45 9.37
CA GLN A 130 5.22 -6.79 9.56
C GLN A 130 5.21 -7.26 11.02
N LYS A 131 6.10 -6.74 11.86
CA LYS A 131 6.12 -7.02 13.32
C LYS A 131 5.06 -6.25 14.08
N THR A 132 4.49 -5.21 13.47
CA THR A 132 3.49 -4.37 14.12
C THR A 132 2.19 -5.15 14.29
N THR A 133 1.74 -5.30 15.52
CA THR A 133 0.42 -5.88 15.85
C THR A 133 -0.58 -4.75 16.03
N VAL A 134 -1.76 -4.91 15.45
CA VAL A 134 -2.84 -3.93 15.57
C VAL A 134 -3.89 -4.46 16.54
N ASP A 135 -3.93 -3.87 17.74
CA ASP A 135 -4.98 -4.15 18.71
C ASP A 135 -6.26 -3.41 18.31
N THR A 136 -7.33 -4.16 18.09
CA THR A 136 -8.64 -3.61 17.71
C THR A 136 -9.64 -3.56 18.86
N ALA A 137 -9.34 -4.21 20.00
CA ALA A 137 -10.22 -4.28 21.14
C ALA A 137 -9.57 -3.70 22.40
N PHE A 138 -10.23 -2.71 23.00
CA PHE A 138 -9.76 -2.01 24.18
C PHE A 138 -10.80 -2.05 25.29
N THR A 139 -10.36 -2.15 26.54
CA THR A 139 -11.23 -2.00 27.71
C THR A 139 -10.82 -0.75 28.48
N LEU A 140 -11.74 0.20 28.59
CA LEU A 140 -11.51 1.43 29.36
C LEU A 140 -11.50 1.16 30.87
N LYS A 141 -11.01 2.13 31.65
CA LYS A 141 -10.92 2.02 33.11
C LYS A 141 -12.28 1.84 33.81
N ASP A 142 -13.34 2.29 33.20
CA ASP A 142 -14.72 2.15 33.64
C ASP A 142 -15.37 0.81 33.24
N GLY A 143 -14.62 -0.08 32.58
CA GLY A 143 -15.09 -1.39 32.12
C GLY A 143 -15.75 -1.39 30.74
N LEU A 144 -15.88 -0.24 30.07
CA LEU A 144 -16.42 -0.16 28.72
C LEU A 144 -15.48 -0.82 27.72
N LYS A 145 -16.00 -1.78 26.94
CA LYS A 145 -15.28 -2.43 25.85
C LYS A 145 -15.51 -1.69 24.55
N ILE A 146 -14.44 -1.28 23.90
CA ILE A 146 -14.45 -0.58 22.62
C ILE A 146 -13.77 -1.48 21.60
N THR A 147 -14.43 -1.72 20.46
CA THR A 147 -13.80 -2.36 19.30
C THR A 147 -13.67 -1.31 18.19
N VAL A 148 -12.46 -1.15 17.69
CA VAL A 148 -12.12 -0.23 16.59
C VAL A 148 -12.00 -1.03 15.31
N GLN A 149 -12.70 -0.61 14.27
CA GLN A 149 -12.56 -1.20 12.94
C GLN A 149 -11.54 -0.38 12.14
N PRO A 150 -10.51 -1.01 11.56
CA PRO A 150 -9.57 -0.32 10.70
C PRO A 150 -10.28 0.20 9.44
N LEU A 151 -9.87 1.39 8.99
CA LEU A 151 -10.34 1.97 7.73
C LEU A 151 -9.83 1.13 6.55
N THR A 152 -10.66 1.00 5.52
CA THR A 152 -10.23 0.46 4.23
C THR A 152 -9.56 1.54 3.39
N TYR A 153 -8.88 1.16 2.32
CA TYR A 153 -8.30 2.13 1.38
C TYR A 153 -9.39 3.02 0.76
N ARG A 154 -10.57 2.48 0.51
CA ARG A 154 -11.74 3.23 0.05
C ARG A 154 -12.14 4.33 1.02
N ASP A 155 -12.22 3.99 2.32
CA ASP A 155 -12.60 4.95 3.35
C ASP A 155 -11.56 6.08 3.47
N MET A 156 -10.27 5.74 3.45
CA MET A 156 -9.18 6.72 3.47
C MET A 156 -9.24 7.67 2.27
N THR A 157 -9.41 7.13 1.07
CA THR A 157 -9.45 7.91 -0.16
C THR A 157 -10.66 8.83 -0.17
N SER A 158 -11.84 8.34 0.20
CA SER A 158 -13.06 9.15 0.25
C SER A 158 -12.97 10.27 1.28
N THR A 159 -12.42 10.01 2.46
CA THR A 159 -12.18 11.01 3.49
C THR A 159 -11.18 12.08 3.03
N SER A 160 -10.10 11.68 2.39
CA SER A 160 -9.09 12.60 1.85
C SER A 160 -9.67 13.52 0.78
N LEU A 161 -10.47 12.99 -0.12
CA LEU A 161 -11.17 13.77 -1.15
C LEU A 161 -12.16 14.79 -0.55
N GLN A 162 -12.94 14.38 0.45
CA GLN A 162 -13.86 15.28 1.14
C GLN A 162 -13.11 16.41 1.86
N THR A 163 -12.03 16.08 2.56
CA THR A 163 -11.19 17.09 3.24
C THR A 163 -10.59 18.07 2.24
N PHE A 164 -10.08 17.59 1.12
CA PHE A 164 -9.55 18.44 0.05
C PHE A 164 -10.62 19.39 -0.53
N GLN A 165 -11.83 18.89 -0.78
CA GLN A 165 -12.93 19.70 -1.27
C GLN A 165 -13.35 20.78 -0.27
N GLN A 166 -13.44 20.42 1.02
CA GLN A 166 -13.74 21.39 2.09
C GLN A 166 -12.66 22.46 2.18
N GLN A 167 -11.38 22.08 2.15
CA GLN A 167 -10.28 23.05 2.20
C GLN A 167 -10.32 24.01 1.02
N LYS A 168 -10.62 23.50 -0.18
CA LYS A 168 -10.77 24.33 -1.38
C LYS A 168 -11.91 25.34 -1.25
N MET A 169 -13.04 24.94 -0.66
CA MET A 169 -14.16 25.83 -0.39
C MET A 169 -13.80 26.93 0.63
N TYR A 170 -13.10 26.56 1.72
CA TYR A 170 -12.63 27.54 2.71
C TYR A 170 -11.68 28.57 2.11
N THR A 171 -10.72 28.15 1.30
CA THR A 171 -9.79 29.05 0.61
C THR A 171 -10.55 30.00 -0.33
N ALA A 172 -11.50 29.50 -1.11
CA ALA A 172 -12.30 30.32 -2.01
C ALA A 172 -13.17 31.36 -1.28
N ILE A 173 -13.69 31.05 -0.08
CA ILE A 173 -14.42 31.99 0.75
C ILE A 173 -13.48 33.08 1.27
N GLN A 174 -12.31 32.72 1.81
CA GLN A 174 -11.33 33.69 2.29
C GLN A 174 -10.85 34.64 1.20
N ASP A 175 -10.62 34.16 -0.01
CA ASP A 175 -10.20 34.96 -1.16
C ASP A 175 -11.33 35.91 -1.66
N SER A 176 -12.58 35.58 -1.37
CA SER A 176 -13.73 36.42 -1.74
C SER A 176 -14.07 37.52 -0.72
N GLU A 177 -13.51 37.44 0.49
CA GLU A 177 -13.68 38.45 1.56
C GLU A 177 -12.55 39.52 1.59
N LEU A 178 -11.55 39.38 0.72
CA LEU A 178 -10.46 40.36 0.48
C LEU A 178 -10.73 41.21 -0.77
#